data_9a1ddfcaf17968926542a4a0aca33699
#
_entry.id   9a1ddfcaf17968926542a4a0aca33699
#
_cell.length_a   1.000
_cell.length_b   1.000
_cell.length_c   1.000
_cell.angle_alpha   90.00
_cell.angle_beta   90.00
_cell.angle_gamma   90.00
#
_symmetry.space_group_name_H-M   'P 1'
#
loop_
_entity.id
_entity.type
_entity.pdbx_description
1 polymer ?
#
loop_
_entity_poly.entity_id
_entity_poly.type
_entity_poly.pdbx_seq_one_letter_code
_entity_poly.pdbx_strand_id
1 'polypeptide(L)'
;MAITSNVSSFLQVVKQGVRPNMFQVDISFPGSVEADQTLVSYMCKSAVLPASNIGVIEVPFRGRTVKIAGDRTFDNWSATFINDKEMKSRAYFEQWLNQINTHKENTAQIIDPTEYGRSLVVRQLEKDNSQAGDELRSYKLWLSLIHISEPTRPY
;
A
#
# COMPACT_ATOMS: atom_id res chain seq x y z
N MET A 1 -6.32 -17.65 -34.99
CA MET A 1 -5.58 -16.39 -35.21
C MET A 1 -4.12 -16.67 -34.85
N ALA A 2 -3.25 -16.81 -35.83
CA ALA A 2 -1.84 -17.11 -35.58
C ALA A 2 -1.15 -15.85 -35.02
N ILE A 3 -0.64 -15.95 -33.82
CA ILE A 3 0.18 -14.89 -33.24
C ILE A 3 1.53 -14.95 -33.97
N THR A 4 1.69 -14.11 -34.99
CA THR A 4 3.01 -13.89 -35.60
C THR A 4 3.87 -13.16 -34.57
N SER A 5 4.66 -13.93 -33.82
CA SER A 5 5.66 -13.41 -32.87
C SER A 5 6.80 -12.74 -33.63
N ASN A 6 6.56 -11.54 -34.11
CA ASN A 6 7.60 -10.72 -34.71
C ASN A 6 8.24 -9.88 -33.58
N VAL A 7 9.58 -9.82 -33.56
CA VAL A 7 10.37 -9.04 -32.58
C VAL A 7 9.92 -7.57 -32.55
N SER A 8 9.54 -7.00 -33.69
CA SER A 8 9.02 -5.63 -33.76
C SER A 8 7.69 -5.45 -33.02
N SER A 9 6.76 -6.41 -33.11
CA SER A 9 5.49 -6.38 -32.38
C SER A 9 5.73 -6.54 -30.87
N PHE A 10 6.65 -7.42 -30.47
CA PHE A 10 7.06 -7.58 -29.09
C PHE A 10 7.66 -6.27 -28.52
N LEU A 11 8.56 -5.63 -29.27
CA LEU A 11 9.18 -4.37 -28.85
C LEU A 11 8.18 -3.23 -28.72
N GLN A 12 7.16 -3.18 -29.57
CA GLN A 12 6.08 -2.19 -29.44
C GLN A 12 5.28 -2.36 -28.15
N VAL A 13 4.97 -3.61 -27.78
CA VAL A 13 4.24 -3.91 -26.53
C VAL A 13 5.12 -3.61 -25.32
N VAL A 14 6.37 -3.97 -25.35
CA VAL A 14 7.30 -3.75 -24.21
C VAL A 14 7.63 -2.27 -24.01
N LYS A 15 7.68 -1.47 -25.07
CA LYS A 15 7.86 -0.01 -24.95
C LYS A 15 6.72 0.69 -24.19
N GLN A 16 5.51 0.12 -24.21
CA GLN A 16 4.35 0.61 -23.47
C GLN A 16 4.29 0.08 -22.03
N GLY A 17 5.27 -0.72 -21.60
CA GLY A 17 5.31 -1.27 -20.25
C GLY A 17 5.49 -0.19 -19.18
N VAL A 18 4.68 -0.29 -18.14
CA VAL A 18 4.73 0.60 -16.97
C VAL A 18 5.98 0.29 -16.15
N ARG A 19 6.67 1.32 -15.71
CA ARG A 19 7.87 1.16 -14.87
C ARG A 19 7.49 1.03 -13.39
N PRO A 20 7.95 0.00 -12.68
CA PRO A 20 7.59 -0.22 -11.29
C PRO A 20 8.15 0.84 -10.32
N ASN A 21 9.15 1.62 -10.74
CA ASN A 21 9.73 2.70 -9.95
C ASN A 21 8.99 4.05 -10.11
N MET A 22 8.01 4.14 -11.02
CA MET A 22 7.21 5.34 -11.24
C MET A 22 5.91 5.24 -10.45
N PHE A 23 6.00 5.46 -9.14
CA PHE A 23 4.84 5.44 -8.25
C PHE A 23 4.95 6.54 -7.20
N GLN A 24 3.81 6.94 -6.65
CA GLN A 24 3.69 7.88 -5.55
C GLN A 24 2.77 7.29 -4.49
N VAL A 25 3.13 7.51 -3.23
CA VAL A 25 2.35 7.09 -2.07
C VAL A 25 1.97 8.30 -1.25
N ASP A 26 0.69 8.57 -1.13
CA ASP A 26 0.16 9.66 -0.31
C ASP A 26 -0.54 9.08 0.92
N ILE A 27 0.00 9.36 2.09
CA ILE A 27 -0.54 8.89 3.37
C ILE A 27 -1.18 10.08 4.07
N SER A 28 -2.46 9.95 4.42
CA SER A 28 -3.14 10.92 5.28
C SER A 28 -2.86 10.58 6.73
N PHE A 29 -2.21 11.47 7.47
CA PHE A 29 -2.01 11.32 8.91
C PHE A 29 -3.19 11.91 9.70
N PRO A 30 -3.44 11.46 10.95
CA PRO A 30 -4.38 12.12 11.85
C PRO A 30 -3.99 13.59 12.08
N GLY A 31 -4.98 14.46 12.28
CA GLY A 31 -4.73 15.89 12.45
C GLY A 31 -3.90 16.27 13.69
N SER A 32 -3.76 15.35 14.63
CA SER A 32 -2.91 15.48 15.82
C SER A 32 -1.42 15.17 15.55
N VAL A 33 -1.09 14.62 14.38
CA VAL A 33 0.29 14.41 13.93
C VAL A 33 0.63 15.47 12.88
N GLU A 34 1.51 16.39 13.22
CA GLU A 34 2.03 17.40 12.28
C GLU A 34 3.05 16.75 11.32
N ALA A 35 2.56 15.89 10.44
CA ALA A 35 3.40 15.17 9.50
C ALA A 35 3.56 15.93 8.18
N ASP A 36 4.81 16.04 7.70
CA ASP A 36 5.09 16.46 6.34
C ASP A 36 4.81 15.29 5.37
N GLN A 37 3.60 15.30 4.79
CA GLN A 37 3.15 14.26 3.86
C GLN A 37 4.05 14.18 2.62
N THR A 38 4.59 15.31 2.18
CA THR A 38 5.48 15.40 1.03
C THR A 38 6.79 14.66 1.30
N LEU A 39 7.38 14.88 2.48
CA LEU A 39 8.59 14.18 2.89
C LEU A 39 8.37 12.66 2.90
N VAL A 40 7.28 12.19 3.52
CA VAL A 40 6.96 10.76 3.62
C VAL A 40 6.75 10.15 2.23
N SER A 41 6.06 10.86 1.33
CA SER A 41 5.84 10.42 -0.05
C SER A 41 7.16 10.23 -0.80
N TYR A 42 8.09 11.17 -0.71
CA TYR A 42 9.42 11.08 -1.37
C TYR A 42 10.33 10.03 -0.74
N MET A 43 10.19 9.74 0.54
CA MET A 43 11.00 8.74 1.25
C MET A 43 10.50 7.30 1.03
N CYS A 44 9.39 7.10 0.31
CA CYS A 44 8.88 5.77 0.01
C CYS A 44 9.74 5.10 -1.07
N LYS A 45 10.48 4.06 -0.69
CA LYS A 45 11.34 3.28 -1.58
C LYS A 45 10.55 2.22 -2.36
N SER A 46 9.63 1.55 -1.70
CA SER A 46 8.80 0.52 -2.31
C SER A 46 7.48 0.38 -1.56
N ALA A 47 6.42 0.07 -2.29
CA ALA A 47 5.11 -0.21 -1.74
C ALA A 47 4.53 -1.45 -2.42
N VAL A 48 4.04 -2.40 -1.63
CA VAL A 48 3.41 -3.62 -2.12
C VAL A 48 1.91 -3.48 -1.93
N LEU A 49 1.15 -3.59 -3.03
CA LEU A 49 -0.31 -3.58 -2.95
C LEU A 49 -0.80 -4.87 -2.29
N PRO A 50 -1.77 -4.78 -1.35
CA PRO A 50 -2.30 -5.97 -0.70
C PRO A 50 -3.01 -6.88 -1.70
N ALA A 51 -2.75 -8.17 -1.62
CA ALA A 51 -3.47 -9.15 -2.41
C ALA A 51 -4.91 -9.27 -1.92
N SER A 52 -5.82 -9.50 -2.86
CA SER A 52 -7.23 -9.78 -2.58
C SER A 52 -7.46 -11.29 -2.74
N ASN A 53 -7.75 -11.95 -1.64
CA ASN A 53 -7.97 -13.40 -1.59
C ASN A 53 -9.47 -13.70 -1.46
N ILE A 54 -9.93 -14.69 -2.22
CA ILE A 54 -11.30 -15.20 -2.09
C ILE A 54 -11.23 -16.55 -1.38
N GLY A 55 -11.88 -16.64 -0.23
CA GLY A 55 -12.00 -17.88 0.53
C GLY A 55 -12.73 -18.94 -0.28
N VAL A 56 -12.51 -20.21 0.05
CA VAL A 56 -13.16 -21.33 -0.58
C VAL A 56 -14.06 -22.01 0.46
N ILE A 57 -15.35 -22.14 0.13
CA ILE A 57 -16.31 -22.92 0.90
C ILE A 57 -16.41 -24.31 0.23
N GLU A 58 -16.06 -25.34 0.98
CA GLU A 58 -16.14 -26.71 0.50
C GLU A 58 -17.47 -27.34 0.92
N VAL A 59 -18.30 -27.71 -0.07
CA VAL A 59 -19.59 -28.34 0.14
C VAL A 59 -19.51 -29.82 -0.32
N PRO A 60 -19.62 -30.78 0.59
CA PRO A 60 -19.64 -32.21 0.22
C PRO A 60 -20.94 -32.57 -0.48
N PHE A 61 -20.82 -33.20 -1.64
CA PHE A 61 -21.95 -33.70 -2.39
C PHE A 61 -21.65 -35.09 -2.96
N ARG A 62 -22.39 -36.11 -2.51
CA ARG A 62 -22.32 -37.51 -3.00
C ARG A 62 -20.89 -38.07 -3.11
N GLY A 63 -20.07 -37.86 -2.07
CA GLY A 63 -18.69 -38.36 -2.03
C GLY A 63 -17.67 -37.51 -2.80
N ARG A 64 -18.07 -36.34 -3.33
CA ARG A 64 -17.20 -35.34 -3.94
C ARG A 64 -17.38 -34.00 -3.25
N THR A 65 -16.32 -33.19 -3.21
CA THR A 65 -16.38 -31.84 -2.67
C THR A 65 -16.52 -30.84 -3.81
N VAL A 66 -17.54 -30.00 -3.74
CA VAL A 66 -17.72 -28.87 -4.65
C VAL A 66 -17.17 -27.60 -3.96
N LYS A 67 -16.33 -26.87 -4.64
CA LYS A 67 -15.75 -25.62 -4.14
C LYS A 67 -16.60 -24.45 -4.61
N ILE A 68 -17.08 -23.65 -3.66
CA ILE A 68 -17.86 -22.44 -3.89
C ILE A 68 -17.04 -21.25 -3.41
N ALA A 69 -17.16 -20.09 -4.08
CA ALA A 69 -16.50 -18.85 -3.66
C ALA A 69 -17.08 -18.38 -2.31
N GLY A 70 -16.21 -18.15 -1.35
CA GLY A 70 -16.52 -17.59 -0.04
C GLY A 70 -16.23 -16.10 0.05
N ASP A 71 -15.95 -15.63 1.27
CA ASP A 71 -15.69 -14.23 1.58
C ASP A 71 -14.35 -13.76 1.02
N ARG A 72 -14.31 -12.46 0.68
CA ARG A 72 -13.09 -11.79 0.24
C ARG A 72 -12.32 -11.24 1.43
N THR A 73 -11.05 -11.55 1.49
CA THR A 73 -10.10 -11.01 2.46
C THR A 73 -8.98 -10.26 1.76
N PHE A 74 -8.38 -9.32 2.45
CA PHE A 74 -7.24 -8.54 1.96
C PHE A 74 -6.04 -8.79 2.86
N ASP A 75 -4.88 -8.92 2.24
CA ASP A 75 -3.62 -9.01 2.97
C ASP A 75 -3.20 -7.64 3.51
N ASN A 76 -2.23 -7.64 4.42
CA ASN A 76 -1.69 -6.39 4.96
C ASN A 76 -0.92 -5.62 3.88
N TRP A 77 -1.08 -4.30 3.89
CA TRP A 77 -0.25 -3.43 3.08
C TRP A 77 1.15 -3.32 3.69
N SER A 78 2.19 -3.39 2.85
CA SER A 78 3.56 -3.20 3.29
C SER A 78 4.28 -2.19 2.40
N ALA A 79 5.07 -1.32 3.03
CA ALA A 79 5.91 -0.35 2.35
C ALA A 79 7.25 -0.19 3.07
N THR A 80 8.26 0.15 2.30
CA THR A 80 9.60 0.42 2.81
C THR A 80 9.90 1.89 2.63
N PHE A 81 10.26 2.57 3.73
CA PHE A 81 10.64 3.97 3.73
C PHE A 81 12.14 4.11 4.01
N ILE A 82 12.75 5.10 3.37
CA ILE A 82 14.13 5.51 3.68
C ILE A 82 14.05 6.48 4.87
N ASN A 83 14.82 6.21 5.91
CA ASN A 83 14.90 7.14 7.03
C ASN A 83 15.82 8.31 6.67
N ASP A 84 15.39 9.51 7.01
CA ASP A 84 16.20 10.70 6.97
C ASP A 84 17.13 10.76 8.19
N LYS A 85 18.14 11.64 8.16
CA LYS A 85 19.12 11.81 9.25
C LYS A 85 18.45 12.17 10.59
N GLU A 86 17.33 12.87 10.54
CA GLU A 86 16.58 13.31 11.72
C GLU A 86 15.49 12.33 12.15
N MET A 87 15.33 11.22 11.42
CA MET A 87 14.34 10.16 11.70
C MET A 87 12.88 10.68 11.74
N LYS A 88 12.58 11.78 11.06
CA LYS A 88 11.27 12.43 11.07
C LYS A 88 10.16 11.51 10.53
N SER A 89 10.43 10.84 9.41
CA SER A 89 9.46 9.92 8.79
C SER A 89 9.03 8.84 9.78
N ARG A 90 9.97 8.27 10.52
CA ARG A 90 9.71 7.26 11.54
C ARG A 90 8.94 7.85 12.73
N ALA A 91 9.35 9.04 13.19
CA ALA A 91 8.69 9.73 14.31
C ALA A 91 7.20 9.99 14.05
N TYR A 92 6.80 10.27 12.82
CA TYR A 92 5.38 10.46 12.46
C TYR A 92 4.56 9.18 12.65
N PHE A 93 5.08 8.02 12.25
CA PHE A 93 4.42 6.73 12.47
C PHE A 93 4.37 6.35 13.95
N GLU A 94 5.45 6.59 14.69
CA GLU A 94 5.50 6.34 16.15
C GLU A 94 4.51 7.25 16.91
N GLN A 95 4.39 8.52 16.53
CA GLN A 95 3.38 9.43 17.08
C GLN A 95 1.98 8.95 16.79
N TRP A 96 1.71 8.49 15.59
CA TRP A 96 0.40 7.93 15.23
C TRP A 96 0.08 6.69 16.07
N LEU A 97 1.03 5.76 16.22
CA LEU A 97 0.85 4.57 17.08
C LEU A 97 0.58 4.95 18.54
N ASN A 98 1.33 5.94 19.07
CA ASN A 98 1.15 6.41 20.44
C ASN A 98 -0.22 7.07 20.68
N GLN A 99 -0.85 7.61 19.63
CA GLN A 99 -2.21 8.15 19.75
C GLN A 99 -3.27 7.04 19.82
N ILE A 100 -3.03 5.93 19.14
CA ILE A 100 -3.93 4.77 19.23
C ILE A 100 -3.79 4.13 20.61
N ASN A 101 -2.54 3.91 21.04
CA ASN A 101 -2.25 3.35 22.36
C ASN A 101 -0.91 3.88 22.88
N THR A 102 -0.92 4.52 24.05
CA THR A 102 0.29 5.05 24.67
C THR A 102 1.17 3.91 25.15
N HIS A 103 2.43 3.91 24.70
CA HIS A 103 3.39 2.86 25.04
C HIS A 103 3.67 2.71 26.54
N LYS A 104 3.66 3.83 27.27
CA LYS A 104 4.01 3.86 28.70
C LYS A 104 2.86 3.40 29.61
N GLU A 105 1.63 3.79 29.31
CA GLU A 105 0.48 3.60 30.19
C GLU A 105 -0.50 2.56 29.66
N ASN A 106 -0.29 2.11 28.41
CA ASN A 106 -1.17 1.19 27.70
C ASN A 106 -2.63 1.65 27.68
N THR A 107 -2.82 2.97 27.57
CA THR A 107 -4.13 3.61 27.51
C THR A 107 -4.42 4.07 26.08
N ALA A 108 -5.62 3.77 25.58
CA ALA A 108 -6.08 4.25 24.29
C ALA A 108 -6.48 5.73 24.42
N GLN A 109 -5.88 6.60 23.61
CA GLN A 109 -6.26 8.02 23.53
C GLN A 109 -7.40 8.22 22.54
N ILE A 110 -7.39 7.47 21.44
CA ILE A 110 -8.43 7.49 20.41
C ILE A 110 -9.09 6.12 20.37
N ILE A 111 -10.36 6.06 20.72
CA ILE A 111 -11.12 4.79 20.78
C ILE A 111 -11.85 4.56 19.45
N ASP A 112 -12.27 5.62 18.75
CA ASP A 112 -13.04 5.50 17.53
C ASP A 112 -12.15 5.11 16.33
N PRO A 113 -12.41 3.96 15.67
CA PRO A 113 -11.70 3.53 14.48
C PRO A 113 -11.72 4.55 13.33
N THR A 114 -12.74 5.40 13.26
CA THR A 114 -12.84 6.44 12.22
C THR A 114 -11.87 7.59 12.44
N GLU A 115 -11.41 7.80 13.66
CA GLU A 115 -10.47 8.87 14.00
C GLU A 115 -9.00 8.45 13.77
N TYR A 116 -8.64 7.20 14.08
CA TYR A 116 -7.27 6.72 13.85
C TYR A 116 -7.08 6.04 12.49
N GLY A 117 -8.15 5.52 11.88
CA GLY A 117 -8.09 4.97 10.53
C GLY A 117 -7.97 6.11 9.50
N ARG A 118 -7.01 5.98 8.59
CA ARG A 118 -6.75 7.00 7.55
C ARG A 118 -6.65 6.37 6.17
N SER A 119 -6.85 7.20 5.17
CA SER A 119 -6.72 6.77 3.79
C SER A 119 -5.28 6.89 3.30
N LEU A 120 -4.89 5.87 2.55
CA LEU A 120 -3.66 5.84 1.77
C LEU A 120 -4.03 5.78 0.30
N VAL A 121 -3.34 6.53 -0.53
CA VAL A 121 -3.47 6.45 -1.99
C VAL A 121 -2.12 6.09 -2.58
N VAL A 122 -2.09 4.97 -3.32
CA VAL A 122 -0.93 4.58 -4.13
C VAL A 122 -1.27 4.87 -5.57
N ARG A 123 -0.47 5.73 -6.22
CA ARG A 123 -0.62 6.11 -7.63
C ARG A 123 0.50 5.52 -8.45
N GLN A 124 0.15 4.90 -9.57
CA GLN A 124 1.11 4.53 -10.60
C GLN A 124 1.17 5.65 -11.63
N LEU A 125 2.37 6.16 -11.87
CA LEU A 125 2.61 7.29 -12.77
C LEU A 125 3.06 6.82 -14.14
N GLU A 126 2.75 7.60 -15.17
CA GLU A 126 3.20 7.36 -16.52
C GLU A 126 4.67 7.82 -16.72
N LYS A 127 5.34 7.14 -17.66
CA LYS A 127 6.73 7.46 -18.03
C LYS A 127 6.83 8.69 -18.94
N ASP A 128 5.77 9.02 -19.67
CA ASP A 128 5.87 9.99 -20.74
C ASP A 128 5.98 11.41 -20.20
N ASN A 129 6.93 12.16 -20.76
CA ASN A 129 7.40 13.45 -20.25
C ASN A 129 6.53 14.63 -20.66
N SER A 130 5.38 14.39 -21.29
CA SER A 130 4.51 15.45 -21.78
C SER A 130 3.69 16.14 -20.69
N GLN A 131 3.41 15.41 -19.62
CA GLN A 131 2.82 15.91 -18.37
C GLN A 131 3.38 15.08 -17.20
N ALA A 132 4.41 15.57 -16.54
CA ALA A 132 4.98 14.89 -15.39
C ALA A 132 3.91 14.71 -14.32
N GLY A 133 3.39 13.48 -14.17
CA GLY A 133 2.43 13.14 -13.14
C GLY A 133 1.08 12.62 -13.64
N ASP A 134 0.91 12.29 -14.92
CA ASP A 134 -0.31 11.63 -15.38
C ASP A 134 -0.46 10.28 -14.67
N GLU A 135 -1.56 10.18 -13.92
CA GLU A 135 -1.93 9.02 -13.13
C GLU A 135 -2.50 7.94 -14.03
N LEU A 136 -1.78 6.82 -14.20
CA LEU A 136 -2.29 5.67 -14.94
C LEU A 136 -3.33 4.91 -14.13
N ARG A 137 -3.10 4.77 -12.84
CA ARG A 137 -3.98 4.06 -11.93
C ARG A 137 -3.71 4.45 -10.48
N SER A 138 -4.78 4.61 -9.70
CA SER A 138 -4.71 4.80 -8.27
C SER A 138 -5.43 3.70 -7.50
N TYR A 139 -4.89 3.41 -6.31
CA TYR A 139 -5.49 2.51 -5.35
C TYR A 139 -5.66 3.25 -4.04
N LYS A 140 -6.91 3.37 -3.59
CA LYS A 140 -7.22 3.94 -2.29
C LYS A 140 -7.40 2.82 -1.28
N LEU A 141 -6.59 2.83 -0.23
CA LEU A 141 -6.62 1.88 0.85
C LEU A 141 -7.04 2.61 2.13
N TRP A 142 -7.78 1.91 2.99
CA TRP A 142 -8.09 2.38 4.33
C TRP A 142 -7.12 1.71 5.30
N LEU A 143 -6.26 2.51 5.93
CA LEU A 143 -5.24 2.03 6.85
C LEU A 143 -5.74 2.11 8.29
N SER A 144 -5.60 0.99 8.98
CA SER A 144 -5.51 0.95 10.43
C SER A 144 -4.11 0.50 10.80
N LEU A 145 -3.38 1.27 11.61
CA LEU A 145 -2.01 0.97 12.01
C LEU A 145 -1.86 -0.25 12.94
N ILE A 146 -2.92 -0.99 13.20
CA ILE A 146 -2.90 -2.16 14.10
C ILE A 146 -1.94 -3.26 13.61
N HIS A 147 -1.50 -3.22 12.33
CA HIS A 147 -0.67 -4.26 11.71
C HIS A 147 0.57 -3.73 11.00
N ILE A 148 1.21 -2.67 11.49
CA ILE A 148 2.53 -2.28 10.98
C ILE A 148 3.60 -3.10 11.71
N SER A 149 4.05 -4.17 11.07
CA SER A 149 5.32 -4.80 11.43
C SER A 149 6.46 -4.05 10.72
N GLU A 150 7.31 -3.45 11.49
CA GLU A 150 8.45 -2.66 11.03
C GLU A 150 9.57 -3.54 10.49
N PRO A 151 9.99 -3.42 9.24
CA PRO A 151 11.33 -3.82 8.85
C PRO A 151 12.23 -2.59 8.82
N THR A 152 12.75 -2.18 9.96
CA THR A 152 13.86 -1.25 10.01
C THR A 152 15.16 -2.00 9.75
N ARG A 153 15.75 -1.80 8.58
CA ARG A 153 17.18 -2.04 8.42
C ARG A 153 17.88 -0.68 8.52
N PRO A 154 18.73 -0.47 9.54
CA PRO A 154 19.66 0.65 9.53
C PRO A 154 20.69 0.41 8.42
N TYR A 155 21.04 1.44 7.69
CA TYR A 155 22.23 1.50 6.85
C TYR A 155 23.43 1.81 7.72
#